data_bb38ebb007cfc20aaaf2fbf85968d443
#
_entry.id   bb38ebb007cfc20aaaf2fbf85968d443
#
_cell.length_a   1.000
_cell.length_b   1.000
_cell.length_c   1.000
_cell.angle_alpha   90.00
_cell.angle_beta   90.00
_cell.angle_gamma   90.00
#
_symmetry.space_group_name_H-M   'P 1'
#
loop_
_entity.id
_entity.type
_entity.pdbx_description
1 polymer ?
#
loop_
_entity_poly.entity_id
_entity_poly.type
_entity_poly.pdbx_seq_one_letter_code
_entity_poly.pdbx_strand_id
1 'polypeptide(L)'
;MKAIEAPLREIVYNAGGEASVVVNAVLAGKGNYGFNAANDTYGDMIEMGILDPTKVTRTALQNAASVASLMLTTECMVAEAPKDDAPAMGGMGGGDMGGMGGMGGMGM
;
A
#
# COMPACT_ATOMS: atom_id res chain seq x y z
N MET A 1 -14.64 -16.51 5.10
CA MET A 1 -14.77 -15.26 5.86
C MET A 1 -13.48 -14.44 5.96
N LYS A 2 -12.32 -15.07 5.94
CA LYS A 2 -11.06 -14.31 6.06
C LYS A 2 -10.86 -13.21 5.02
N ALA A 3 -11.36 -13.40 3.81
CA ALA A 3 -11.19 -12.40 2.76
C ALA A 3 -11.90 -11.07 3.06
N ILE A 4 -13.00 -11.10 3.80
CA ILE A 4 -13.75 -9.89 4.15
C ILE A 4 -13.03 -9.09 5.24
N GLU A 5 -12.24 -9.75 6.06
CA GLU A 5 -11.46 -9.09 7.10
C GLU A 5 -10.19 -8.42 6.54
N ALA A 6 -9.75 -8.83 5.35
CA ALA A 6 -8.48 -8.38 4.80
C ALA A 6 -8.36 -6.87 4.67
N PRO A 7 -9.37 -6.13 4.19
CA PRO A 7 -9.25 -4.67 4.10
C PRO A 7 -9.03 -4.00 5.45
N LEU A 8 -9.77 -4.43 6.48
CA LEU A 8 -9.59 -3.88 7.81
C LEU A 8 -8.21 -4.22 8.37
N ARG A 9 -7.75 -5.45 8.16
CA ARG A 9 -6.43 -5.87 8.61
C ARG A 9 -5.33 -5.04 7.98
N GLU A 10 -5.46 -4.76 6.68
CA GLU A 10 -4.47 -3.98 5.97
C GLU A 10 -4.45 -2.52 6.42
N ILE A 11 -5.63 -1.93 6.64
CA ILE A 11 -5.74 -0.56 7.16
C ILE A 11 -5.04 -0.45 8.52
N VAL A 12 -5.30 -1.40 9.43
CA VAL A 12 -4.72 -1.38 10.77
C VAL A 12 -3.21 -1.62 10.71
N TYR A 13 -2.78 -2.53 9.86
CA TYR A 13 -1.36 -2.81 9.69
C TYR A 13 -0.61 -1.57 9.18
N ASN A 14 -1.18 -0.89 8.19
CA ASN A 14 -0.59 0.33 7.63
C ASN A 14 -0.55 1.47 8.66
N ALA A 15 -1.48 1.46 9.60
CA ALA A 15 -1.49 2.42 10.71
C ALA A 15 -0.52 2.04 11.83
N GLY A 16 0.12 0.88 11.75
CA GLY A 16 1.05 0.43 12.77
C GLY A 16 0.41 -0.32 13.92
N GLY A 17 -0.85 -0.68 13.81
CA GLY A 17 -1.58 -1.35 14.88
C GLY A 17 -1.62 -2.86 14.76
N GLU A 18 -2.16 -3.52 15.78
CA GLU A 18 -2.33 -4.97 15.79
C GLU A 18 -3.70 -5.36 15.21
N ALA A 19 -3.68 -5.84 13.99
CA ALA A 19 -4.90 -6.11 13.23
C ALA A 19 -5.85 -7.11 13.90
N SER A 20 -5.31 -8.11 14.58
CA SER A 20 -6.15 -9.14 15.19
C SER A 20 -6.99 -8.59 16.34
N VAL A 21 -6.43 -7.68 17.10
CA VAL A 21 -7.12 -7.04 18.22
C VAL A 21 -8.27 -6.19 17.69
N VAL A 22 -7.99 -5.38 16.65
CA VAL A 22 -9.00 -4.50 16.07
C VAL A 22 -10.13 -5.30 15.42
N VAL A 23 -9.81 -6.35 14.68
CA VAL A 23 -10.83 -7.20 14.05
C VAL A 23 -11.75 -7.81 15.11
N ASN A 24 -11.17 -8.34 16.19
CA ASN A 24 -11.99 -8.93 17.25
C ASN A 24 -12.86 -7.90 17.95
N ALA A 25 -12.34 -6.69 18.17
CA ALA A 25 -13.12 -5.62 18.79
C ALA A 25 -14.29 -5.20 17.90
N VAL A 26 -14.06 -5.06 16.59
CA VAL A 26 -15.11 -4.69 15.64
C VAL A 26 -16.16 -5.80 15.52
N LEU A 27 -15.74 -7.07 15.52
CA LEU A 27 -16.67 -8.19 15.46
C LEU A 27 -17.54 -8.30 16.72
N ALA A 28 -17.05 -7.86 17.85
CA ALA A 28 -17.81 -7.85 19.08
C ALA A 28 -18.79 -6.66 19.14
N GLY A 29 -18.58 -5.64 18.32
CA GLY A 29 -19.46 -4.50 18.24
C GLY A 29 -20.74 -4.81 17.49
N LYS A 30 -21.70 -3.90 17.60
CA LYS A 30 -22.99 -4.06 16.93
C LYS A 30 -23.32 -2.80 16.14
N GLY A 31 -24.16 -2.96 15.12
CA GLY A 31 -24.59 -1.84 14.29
C GLY A 31 -23.45 -1.26 13.48
N ASN A 32 -23.25 0.02 13.61
CA ASN A 32 -22.25 0.75 12.82
C ASN A 32 -20.92 0.90 13.54
N TYR A 33 -20.68 0.08 14.56
CA TYR A 33 -19.46 0.14 15.33
C TYR A 33 -18.25 -0.26 14.51
N GLY A 34 -17.21 0.53 14.56
CA GLY A 34 -15.99 0.30 13.79
C GLY A 34 -14.77 0.96 14.42
N PHE A 35 -13.69 0.94 13.68
CA PHE A 35 -12.40 1.47 14.11
C PHE A 35 -11.96 2.62 13.21
N ASN A 36 -11.57 3.72 13.81
CA ASN A 36 -11.00 4.87 13.12
C ASN A 36 -9.48 4.83 13.22
N ALA A 37 -8.83 4.46 12.13
CA ALA A 37 -7.39 4.32 12.10
C ALA A 37 -6.63 5.66 12.11
N ALA A 38 -7.31 6.77 11.93
CA ALA A 38 -6.66 8.07 11.93
C ALA A 38 -6.28 8.52 13.34
N ASN A 39 -7.05 8.10 14.34
CA ASN A 39 -6.83 8.50 15.73
C ASN A 39 -6.96 7.34 16.72
N ASP A 40 -6.96 6.11 16.22
CA ASP A 40 -7.01 4.88 17.02
C ASP A 40 -8.22 4.81 17.95
N THR A 41 -9.36 5.28 17.51
CA THR A 41 -10.59 5.28 18.31
C THR A 41 -11.63 4.33 17.73
N TYR A 42 -12.50 3.85 18.61
CA TYR A 42 -13.65 3.02 18.23
C TYR A 42 -14.94 3.80 18.44
N GLY A 43 -15.91 3.54 17.62
CA GLY A 43 -17.21 4.18 17.76
C GLY A 43 -18.15 3.94 16.58
N ASP A 44 -19.23 4.68 16.54
CA ASP A 44 -20.16 4.61 15.43
C ASP A 44 -19.58 5.31 14.20
N MET A 45 -19.38 4.57 13.12
CA MET A 45 -18.75 5.08 11.91
C MET A 45 -19.61 6.16 11.23
N ILE A 46 -20.92 6.06 11.36
CA ILE A 46 -21.82 7.06 10.77
C ILE A 46 -21.70 8.37 11.53
N GLU A 47 -21.72 8.31 12.86
CA GLU A 47 -21.57 9.51 13.67
C GLU A 47 -20.24 10.19 13.48
N MET A 48 -19.19 9.40 13.26
CA MET A 48 -17.86 9.93 12.99
C MET A 48 -17.69 10.42 11.55
N GLY A 49 -18.67 10.21 10.67
CA GLY A 49 -18.58 10.63 9.28
C GLY A 49 -17.64 9.77 8.43
N ILE A 50 -17.31 8.56 8.89
CA ILE A 50 -16.42 7.66 8.16
C ILE A 50 -17.28 6.70 7.35
N LEU A 51 -17.53 7.06 6.11
CA LEU A 51 -18.43 6.31 5.25
C LEU A 51 -17.85 6.13 3.87
N ASP A 52 -17.99 4.93 3.34
CA ASP A 52 -17.67 4.65 1.95
C ASP A 52 -18.95 4.47 1.14
N PRO A 53 -19.02 5.03 -0.06
CA PRO A 53 -20.15 4.76 -0.94
C PRO A 53 -20.26 3.26 -1.25
N THR A 54 -21.45 2.70 -1.12
CA THR A 54 -21.69 1.27 -1.35
C THR A 54 -21.21 0.83 -2.74
N LYS A 55 -21.40 1.68 -3.74
CA LYS A 55 -20.98 1.35 -5.11
C LYS A 55 -19.48 1.17 -5.21
N VAL A 56 -18.70 2.01 -4.53
CA VAL A 56 -17.23 1.93 -4.54
C VAL A 56 -16.77 0.63 -3.88
N THR A 57 -17.27 0.33 -2.71
CA THR A 57 -16.92 -0.88 -1.97
C THR A 57 -17.31 -2.15 -2.73
N ARG A 58 -18.51 -2.14 -3.31
CA ARG A 58 -18.98 -3.27 -4.09
C ARG A 58 -18.14 -3.48 -5.35
N THR A 59 -17.84 -2.42 -6.08
CA THR A 59 -17.03 -2.50 -7.30
C THR A 59 -15.61 -2.97 -6.99
N ALA A 60 -15.03 -2.50 -5.90
CA ALA A 60 -13.71 -2.94 -5.46
C ALA A 60 -13.69 -4.46 -5.21
N LEU A 61 -14.68 -4.97 -4.50
CA LEU A 61 -14.77 -6.40 -4.21
C LEU A 61 -15.00 -7.22 -5.48
N GLN A 62 -15.87 -6.76 -6.37
CA GLN A 62 -16.14 -7.44 -7.63
C GLN A 62 -14.90 -7.51 -8.52
N ASN A 63 -14.18 -6.40 -8.64
CA ASN A 63 -12.98 -6.36 -9.45
C ASN A 63 -11.87 -7.23 -8.85
N ALA A 64 -11.70 -7.20 -7.55
CA ALA A 64 -10.73 -8.04 -6.86
C ALA A 64 -11.04 -9.52 -7.06
N ALA A 65 -12.30 -9.93 -6.94
CA ALA A 65 -12.72 -11.30 -7.15
C ALA A 65 -12.50 -11.74 -8.59
N SER A 66 -12.77 -10.87 -9.56
CA SER A 66 -12.58 -11.16 -10.98
C SER A 66 -11.10 -11.42 -11.29
N VAL A 67 -10.22 -10.54 -10.83
CA VAL A 67 -8.77 -10.69 -11.06
C VAL A 67 -8.24 -11.93 -10.34
N ALA A 68 -8.63 -12.15 -9.10
CA ALA A 68 -8.20 -13.32 -8.33
C ALA A 68 -8.65 -14.61 -9.00
N SER A 69 -9.87 -14.66 -9.56
CA SER A 69 -10.37 -15.84 -10.28
C SER A 69 -9.54 -16.13 -11.51
N LEU A 70 -9.13 -15.08 -12.24
CA LEU A 70 -8.27 -15.27 -13.40
C LEU A 70 -6.90 -15.81 -12.97
N MET A 71 -6.33 -15.30 -11.91
CA MET A 71 -5.02 -15.76 -11.42
C MET A 71 -5.09 -17.22 -10.96
N LEU A 72 -6.17 -17.62 -10.32
CA LEU A 72 -6.34 -18.99 -9.84
C LEU A 72 -6.52 -20.00 -10.97
N THR A 73 -7.05 -19.57 -12.09
CA THR A 73 -7.35 -20.46 -13.22
C THR A 73 -6.28 -20.44 -14.30
N THR A 74 -5.30 -19.57 -14.21
CA THR A 74 -4.21 -19.49 -15.20
C THR A 74 -2.97 -20.22 -14.71
N GLU A 75 -2.21 -20.76 -15.65
CA GLU A 75 -0.98 -21.46 -15.32
C GLU A 75 0.20 -20.53 -15.19
N CYS A 76 0.16 -19.38 -15.85
CA CYS A 76 1.24 -18.41 -15.76
C CYS A 76 0.71 -17.00 -15.93
N MET A 77 1.51 -16.03 -15.52
CA MET A 77 1.20 -14.63 -15.66
C MET A 77 2.38 -13.92 -16.31
N VAL A 78 2.08 -13.06 -17.27
CA VAL A 78 3.09 -12.22 -17.90
C VAL A 78 2.87 -10.79 -17.42
N ALA A 79 3.87 -10.20 -16.85
CA ALA A 79 3.81 -8.85 -16.31
C ALA A 79 5.10 -8.10 -16.59
N GLU A 80 5.05 -6.80 -16.50
CA GLU A 80 6.25 -6.00 -16.66
C GLU A 80 7.18 -6.21 -15.47
N ALA A 81 8.47 -6.32 -15.74
CA ALA A 81 9.44 -6.38 -14.66
C ALA A 81 9.49 -5.06 -13.92
N PRO A 82 9.80 -5.09 -12.64
CA PRO A 82 9.98 -3.86 -11.89
C PRO A 82 11.08 -3.02 -12.52
N LYS A 83 10.84 -1.73 -12.56
CA LYS A 83 11.85 -0.81 -13.05
C LYS A 83 12.67 -0.30 -11.90
N ASP A 84 13.97 -0.19 -12.14
CA ASP A 84 14.79 0.39 -11.13
C ASP A 84 14.63 1.89 -11.16
N ASP A 85 14.17 2.42 -10.08
CA ASP A 85 13.99 3.84 -9.99
C ASP A 85 15.23 4.56 -9.52
N ALA A 86 16.20 3.88 -9.16
CA ALA A 86 17.36 4.49 -8.65
C ALA A 86 18.15 5.29 -9.64
N PRO A 87 18.17 4.96 -10.79
CA PRO A 87 19.00 5.60 -11.72
C PRO A 87 18.90 7.06 -11.80
N ALA A 88 17.86 7.51 -11.43
CA ALA A 88 17.68 8.86 -11.58
C ALA A 88 18.70 9.65 -10.90
N MET A 89 19.12 9.26 -9.85
CA MET A 89 19.98 9.96 -9.16
C MET A 89 21.32 9.71 -9.48
N GLY A 90 21.57 8.61 -9.80
CA GLY A 90 22.87 8.30 -9.99
C GLY A 90 23.54 9.12 -10.98
N GLY A 91 22.86 9.55 -11.77
CA GLY A 91 23.46 10.14 -12.82
C GLY A 91 24.24 11.31 -12.55
N MET A 92 24.03 11.94 -11.62
CA MET A 92 24.64 13.00 -11.40
C MET A 92 25.94 12.95 -11.07
N GLY A 93 26.36 12.19 -10.50
CA GLY A 93 27.57 12.19 -10.07
C GLY A 93 28.57 12.28 -10.91
N GLY A 94 28.48 12.05 -11.77
CA GLY A 94 29.41 11.98 -12.45
C GLY A 94 30.47 12.47 -12.62
N GLY A 95 30.67 12.76 -12.83
CA GLY A 95 31.63 13.01 -12.94
C GLY A 95 32.50 13.56 -13.55
N ASP A 96 32.49 14.33 -13.70
CA ASP A 96 33.26 14.87 -14.41
C ASP A 96 34.46 15.28 -13.90
N MET A 97 34.71 15.27 -12.93
CA MET A 97 35.73 15.65 -12.39
C MET A 97 36.94 15.18 -12.78
N GLY A 98 37.02 14.22 -13.18
CA GLY A 98 38.20 13.71 -13.40
C GLY A 98 39.12 14.41 -14.21
N GLY A 99 38.76 15.11 -14.90
CA GLY A 99 39.62 15.56 -15.76
C GLY A 99 40.63 16.46 -15.43
N MET A 100 40.60 17.06 -14.54
CA MET A 100 41.44 17.95 -14.22
C MET A 100 42.72 17.65 -13.92
N GLY A 101 42.96 16.79 -13.42
CA GLY A 101 44.20 16.58 -12.93
C GLY A 101 45.31 16.80 -13.75
N GLY A 102 45.22 16.65 -14.80
CA GLY A 102 46.32 16.55 -15.50
C GLY A 102 47.17 17.67 -15.64
N MET A 103 46.83 18.68 -15.52
CA MET A 103 47.54 19.67 -15.76
C MET A 103 48.70 19.93 -15.09
N GLY A 104 48.75 19.75 -14.07
CA GLY A 104 49.80 20.12 -13.39
C GLY A 104 51.05 19.91 -13.89
N GLY A 105 51.23 19.10 -14.49
CA GLY A 105 52.47 18.76 -14.80
C GLY A 105 53.29 19.67 -15.41
N MET A 106 52.95 20.37 -16.06
CA MET A 106 53.68 21.05 -16.73
C MET A 106 54.57 21.82 -16.23
N GLY A 107 54.38 22.21 -15.49
CA GLY A 107 55.22 22.94 -15.00
C GLY A 107 56.47 22.82 -15.24
N MET A 108 56.95 22.50 -15.37
CA MET A 108 58.07 22.38 -15.52
C MET A 108 58.83 22.73 -15.76
#